data_8c6ceca40aa845fde3c10d1a6ed4874e
#
_entry.id   8c6ceca40aa845fde3c10d1a6ed4874e
#
_cell.length_a   1.000
_cell.length_b   1.000
_cell.length_c   1.000
_cell.angle_alpha   90.00
_cell.angle_beta   90.00
_cell.angle_gamma   90.00
#
_symmetry.space_group_name_H-M   'P 1'
#
loop_
_entity.id
_entity.type
_entity.pdbx_description
1 polymer ?
#
loop_
_entity_poly.entity_id
_entity_poly.type
_entity_poly.pdbx_seq_one_letter_code
_entity_poly.pdbx_strand_id
1 'polypeptide(L)'
;MILRKYMSMLGIGSAKIDLQLPKLQYTPGENVSGIFLIEGGTIEQQIKRIECDLVMTSPEDDKEEVIGTATILSTKVIESEETNKMDFNFQLPEDIPCSAPDRIFQFKTRLIFNEGVKSADLDKITIIR
;
A
#
# COMPACT_ATOMS: atom_id res chain seq x y z
N MET A 1 3.98 -26.60 -12.11
CA MET A 1 5.20 -26.21 -11.45
C MET A 1 4.98 -25.97 -9.97
N ILE A 2 5.03 -27.06 -9.24
CA ILE A 2 4.75 -27.05 -7.81
C ILE A 2 5.70 -26.14 -7.04
N LEU A 3 7.00 -26.16 -7.39
CA LEU A 3 8.01 -25.37 -6.70
C LEU A 3 7.77 -23.86 -6.83
N ARG A 4 7.45 -23.37 -8.04
CA ARG A 4 7.19 -21.94 -8.25
C ARG A 4 5.97 -21.45 -7.48
N LYS A 5 4.90 -22.26 -7.51
CA LYS A 5 3.68 -21.94 -6.74
C LYS A 5 3.97 -21.89 -5.24
N TYR A 6 4.76 -22.83 -4.75
CA TYR A 6 5.14 -22.88 -3.35
C TYR A 6 5.98 -21.67 -2.95
N MET A 7 6.93 -21.28 -3.82
CA MET A 7 7.75 -20.09 -3.59
C MET A 7 6.89 -18.82 -3.53
N SER A 8 5.90 -18.70 -4.40
CA SER A 8 4.97 -17.56 -4.37
C SER A 8 4.14 -17.52 -3.10
N MET A 9 3.72 -18.66 -2.57
CA MET A 9 3.00 -18.75 -1.31
C MET A 9 3.84 -18.27 -0.13
N LEU A 10 5.16 -18.37 -0.24
CA LEU A 10 6.10 -17.85 0.75
C LEU A 10 6.52 -16.39 0.46
N GLY A 11 5.93 -15.75 -0.55
CA GLY A 11 6.27 -14.40 -0.96
C GLY A 11 7.45 -14.30 -1.93
N ILE A 12 8.08 -15.42 -2.26
CA ILE A 12 9.21 -15.47 -3.20
C ILE A 12 8.66 -15.58 -4.62
N GLY A 13 9.01 -14.61 -5.49
CA GLY A 13 8.52 -14.58 -6.87
C GLY A 13 7.06 -14.12 -6.98
N SER A 14 6.47 -13.60 -5.90
CA SER A 14 5.14 -13.03 -5.89
C SER A 14 5.14 -11.67 -6.59
N ALA A 15 3.97 -11.25 -7.07
CA ALA A 15 3.80 -9.90 -7.60
C ALA A 15 4.10 -8.87 -6.52
N LYS A 16 4.61 -7.71 -6.93
CA LYS A 16 4.99 -6.62 -6.03
C LYS A 16 4.10 -5.42 -6.27
N ILE A 17 3.77 -4.70 -5.20
CA ILE A 17 3.02 -3.46 -5.28
C ILE A 17 3.89 -2.30 -4.79
N ASP A 18 3.75 -1.16 -5.48
CA ASP A 18 4.41 0.08 -5.12
C ASP A 18 3.40 1.22 -5.24
N LEU A 19 3.18 1.95 -4.16
CA LEU A 19 2.35 3.15 -4.18
C LEU A 19 3.22 4.32 -4.63
N GLN A 20 2.87 4.91 -5.75
CA GLN A 20 3.58 6.06 -6.31
C GLN A 20 2.78 7.33 -6.06
N LEU A 21 3.36 8.25 -5.30
CA LEU A 21 2.75 9.52 -4.95
C LEU A 21 3.44 10.66 -5.70
N PRO A 22 2.69 11.64 -6.24
CA PRO A 22 3.28 12.75 -6.99
C PRO A 22 4.06 13.71 -6.10
N LYS A 23 3.79 13.71 -4.80
CA LYS A 23 4.51 14.54 -3.82
C LYS A 23 4.48 13.85 -2.47
N LEU A 24 5.30 14.33 -1.54
CA LEU A 24 5.43 13.76 -0.21
C LEU A 24 4.91 14.66 0.91
N GLN A 25 4.55 15.91 0.59
CA GLN A 25 4.01 16.87 1.57
C GLN A 25 2.57 17.18 1.25
N TYR A 26 1.73 17.14 2.27
CA TYR A 26 0.28 17.40 2.16
C TYR A 26 -0.19 18.26 3.30
N THR A 27 -1.33 18.93 3.12
CA THR A 27 -2.00 19.71 4.16
C THR A 27 -3.24 18.97 4.64
N PRO A 28 -3.71 19.25 5.89
CA PRO A 28 -4.96 18.65 6.38
C PRO A 28 -6.13 18.93 5.41
N GLY A 29 -6.95 17.92 5.20
CA GLY A 29 -8.10 18.02 4.29
C GLY A 29 -7.77 17.82 2.81
N GLU A 30 -6.50 17.74 2.44
CA GLU A 30 -6.09 17.55 1.05
C GLU A 30 -6.42 16.15 0.57
N ASN A 31 -6.76 16.00 -0.70
CA ASN A 31 -6.91 14.69 -1.33
C ASN A 31 -5.56 14.20 -1.83
N VAL A 32 -5.16 13.03 -1.38
CA VAL A 32 -3.93 12.37 -1.84
C VAL A 32 -4.31 11.52 -3.04
N SER A 33 -3.76 11.83 -4.20
CA SER A 33 -3.95 10.99 -5.39
C SER A 33 -2.62 10.42 -5.85
N GLY A 34 -2.65 9.17 -6.25
CA GLY A 34 -1.45 8.47 -6.69
C GLY A 34 -1.81 7.28 -7.54
N ILE A 35 -0.84 6.39 -7.72
CA ILE A 35 -1.00 5.20 -8.53
C ILE A 35 -0.40 4.02 -7.79
N PHE A 36 -1.13 2.90 -7.73
CA PHE A 36 -0.54 1.62 -7.38
C PHE A 36 0.08 1.01 -8.64
N LEU A 37 1.37 0.78 -8.62
CA LEU A 37 2.06 0.03 -9.66
C LEU A 37 2.19 -1.41 -9.18
N ILE A 38 1.66 -2.35 -9.95
CA ILE A 38 1.72 -3.79 -9.63
C ILE A 38 2.54 -4.47 -10.70
N GLU A 39 3.64 -5.07 -10.30
CA GLU A 39 4.51 -5.83 -11.20
C GLU A 39 4.33 -7.32 -10.94
N GLY A 40 3.93 -8.07 -11.97
CA GLY A 40 3.73 -9.51 -11.89
C GLY A 40 5.00 -10.23 -11.50
N GLY A 41 4.83 -11.33 -10.77
CA GLY A 41 5.93 -12.18 -10.35
C GLY A 41 6.19 -13.28 -11.37
N THR A 42 6.69 -14.41 -10.89
CA THR A 42 7.05 -15.55 -11.74
C THR A 42 5.87 -16.40 -12.17
N ILE A 43 4.73 -16.26 -11.50
CA ILE A 43 3.49 -16.97 -11.84
C ILE A 43 2.32 -16.00 -11.86
N GLU A 44 1.25 -16.41 -12.52
CA GLU A 44 -0.03 -15.75 -12.51
C GLU A 44 -0.62 -15.77 -11.09
N GLN A 45 -1.20 -14.63 -10.66
CA GLN A 45 -1.84 -14.53 -9.35
C GLN A 45 -3.13 -13.72 -9.48
N GLN A 46 -4.17 -14.14 -8.78
CA GLN A 46 -5.44 -13.40 -8.75
C GLN A 46 -5.51 -12.52 -7.51
N ILE A 47 -5.74 -11.23 -7.72
CA ILE A 47 -5.91 -10.28 -6.63
C ILE A 47 -7.24 -10.56 -5.93
N LYS A 48 -7.21 -10.50 -4.60
CA LYS A 48 -8.41 -10.50 -3.76
C LYS A 48 -8.77 -9.07 -3.37
N ARG A 49 -7.78 -8.30 -2.91
CA ARG A 49 -7.96 -6.89 -2.57
C ARG A 49 -6.63 -6.19 -2.37
N ILE A 50 -6.67 -4.88 -2.44
CA ILE A 50 -5.58 -4.00 -2.04
C ILE A 50 -6.06 -3.23 -0.82
N GLU A 51 -5.29 -3.24 0.26
CA GLU A 51 -5.57 -2.47 1.46
C GLU A 51 -4.48 -1.43 1.64
N CYS A 52 -4.86 -0.19 1.90
CA CYS A 52 -3.91 0.88 2.16
C CYS A 52 -4.36 1.66 3.38
N ASP A 53 -3.57 1.60 4.44
CA ASP A 53 -3.83 2.29 5.69
C ASP A 53 -2.93 3.51 5.80
N LEU A 54 -3.50 4.65 6.15
CA LEU A 54 -2.70 5.77 6.64
C LEU A 54 -2.51 5.58 8.13
N VAL A 55 -1.26 5.43 8.56
CA VAL A 55 -0.93 5.21 9.96
C VAL A 55 -0.09 6.34 10.51
N MET A 56 -0.33 6.65 11.78
CA MET A 56 0.47 7.59 12.55
C MET A 56 1.27 6.81 13.58
N THR A 57 2.57 6.98 13.55
CA THR A 57 3.48 6.26 14.43
C THR A 57 4.22 7.22 15.34
N SER A 58 4.34 6.86 16.62
CA SER A 58 5.22 7.54 17.57
C SER A 58 6.50 6.71 17.68
N PRO A 59 7.65 7.22 17.20
CA PRO A 59 8.89 6.44 17.26
C PRO A 59 9.34 6.10 18.69
N GLU A 60 9.01 6.95 19.68
CA GLU A 60 9.41 6.75 21.05
C GLU A 60 8.69 5.57 21.71
N ASP A 61 7.38 5.45 21.44
CA ASP A 61 6.53 4.44 22.05
C ASP A 61 6.35 3.21 21.17
N ASP A 62 6.79 3.28 19.93
CA ASP A 62 6.53 2.26 18.90
C ASP A 62 5.03 1.97 18.74
N LYS A 63 4.19 2.96 19.04
CA LYS A 63 2.74 2.85 18.90
C LYS A 63 2.31 3.30 17.51
N GLU A 64 1.34 2.59 16.97
CA GLU A 64 0.79 2.86 15.66
C GLU A 64 -0.71 3.02 15.77
N GLU A 65 -1.23 4.09 15.16
CA GLU A 65 -2.66 4.35 15.08
C GLU A 65 -3.08 4.45 13.63
N VAL A 66 -4.13 3.72 13.25
CA VAL A 66 -4.70 3.80 11.91
C VAL A 66 -5.60 5.03 11.83
N ILE A 67 -5.24 5.99 10.98
CA ILE A 67 -6.01 7.21 10.76
C ILE A 67 -7.16 6.96 9.79
N GLY A 68 -6.92 6.13 8.78
CA GLY A 68 -7.94 5.78 7.80
C GLY A 68 -7.47 4.64 6.92
N THR A 69 -8.43 4.03 6.23
CA THR A 69 -8.18 2.87 5.37
C THR A 69 -8.87 3.05 4.02
N ALA A 70 -8.14 2.76 2.94
CA ALA A 70 -8.72 2.61 1.62
C ALA A 70 -8.61 1.15 1.22
N THR A 71 -9.71 0.58 0.73
CA THR A 71 -9.75 -0.81 0.28
C THR A 71 -10.26 -0.86 -1.15
N ILE A 72 -9.52 -1.55 -2.01
CA ILE A 72 -9.92 -1.79 -3.40
C ILE A 72 -10.17 -3.28 -3.56
N LEU A 73 -11.43 -3.64 -3.84
CA LEU A 73 -11.78 -5.02 -4.15
C LEU A 73 -11.55 -5.24 -5.64
N SER A 74 -10.90 -6.33 -5.98
CA SER A 74 -10.59 -6.65 -7.36
C SER A 74 -10.49 -8.16 -7.52
N THR A 75 -10.94 -8.64 -8.68
CA THR A 75 -10.74 -10.04 -9.08
C THR A 75 -9.75 -10.15 -10.24
N LYS A 76 -9.02 -9.06 -10.49
CA LYS A 76 -8.06 -9.01 -11.59
C LYS A 76 -6.98 -10.06 -11.44
N VAL A 77 -6.66 -10.72 -12.54
CA VAL A 77 -5.54 -11.66 -12.62
C VAL A 77 -4.31 -10.88 -13.08
N ILE A 78 -3.23 -11.00 -12.33
CA ILE A 78 -1.95 -10.43 -12.72
C ILE A 78 -1.14 -11.54 -13.36
N GLU A 79 -0.90 -11.40 -14.66
CA GLU A 79 -0.10 -12.35 -15.41
C GLU A 79 1.37 -12.28 -14.98
N SER A 80 2.09 -13.36 -15.23
CA SER A 80 3.54 -13.40 -15.00
C SER A 80 4.21 -12.23 -15.73
N GLU A 81 5.05 -11.47 -15.01
CA GLU A 81 5.86 -10.36 -15.57
C GLU A 81 5.02 -9.19 -16.12
N GLU A 82 3.69 -9.19 -15.92
CA GLU A 82 2.81 -8.11 -16.38
C GLU A 82 2.90 -6.90 -15.45
N THR A 83 2.81 -5.71 -16.02
CA THR A 83 2.74 -4.45 -15.26
C THR A 83 1.32 -3.90 -15.33
N ASN A 84 0.76 -3.58 -14.17
CA ASN A 84 -0.57 -3.01 -14.04
C ASN A 84 -0.52 -1.74 -13.19
N LYS A 85 -1.42 -0.81 -13.49
CA LYS A 85 -1.57 0.43 -12.73
C LYS A 85 -3.03 0.58 -12.29
N MET A 86 -3.22 1.02 -11.05
CA MET A 86 -4.55 1.32 -10.51
C MET A 86 -4.50 2.66 -9.80
N ASP A 87 -5.55 3.46 -9.96
CA ASP A 87 -5.63 4.76 -9.32
C ASP A 87 -5.82 4.62 -7.81
N PHE A 88 -5.16 5.50 -7.07
CA PHE A 88 -5.29 5.62 -5.63
C PHE A 88 -5.77 7.01 -5.27
N ASN A 89 -6.79 7.10 -4.42
CA ASN A 89 -7.29 8.36 -3.88
C ASN A 89 -7.57 8.18 -2.39
N PHE A 90 -7.13 9.16 -1.60
CA PHE A 90 -7.33 9.13 -0.17
C PHE A 90 -7.58 10.55 0.32
N GLN A 91 -8.72 10.79 0.96
CA GLN A 91 -9.06 12.08 1.53
C GLN A 91 -8.47 12.19 2.93
N LEU A 92 -7.53 13.11 3.12
CA LEU A 92 -6.98 13.35 4.46
C LEU A 92 -8.04 14.01 5.34
N PRO A 93 -8.14 13.60 6.62
CA PRO A 93 -9.01 14.30 7.57
C PRO A 93 -8.60 15.76 7.70
N GLU A 94 -9.58 16.64 7.89
CA GLU A 94 -9.30 18.08 8.09
C GLU A 94 -8.63 18.34 9.44
N ASP A 95 -8.84 17.46 10.40
CA ASP A 95 -8.29 17.58 11.76
C ASP A 95 -7.03 16.76 11.98
N ILE A 96 -6.44 16.22 10.91
CA ILE A 96 -5.19 15.46 11.04
C ILE A 96 -4.09 16.36 11.59
N PRO A 97 -3.35 15.93 12.63
CA PRO A 97 -2.27 16.75 13.15
C PRO A 97 -1.09 16.80 12.20
N CYS A 98 -0.27 17.83 12.33
CA CYS A 98 0.93 17.97 11.53
C CYS A 98 2.01 16.97 11.95
N SER A 99 2.89 16.62 11.03
CA SER A 99 4.06 15.82 11.32
C SER A 99 4.97 16.51 12.33
N ALA A 100 5.62 15.73 13.16
CA ALA A 100 6.54 16.19 14.19
C ALA A 100 7.58 15.09 14.43
N PRO A 101 8.69 15.37 15.13
CA PRO A 101 9.67 14.34 15.42
C PRO A 101 9.09 13.11 16.14
N ASP A 102 8.03 13.32 16.95
CA ASP A 102 7.34 12.24 17.67
C ASP A 102 6.06 11.77 16.95
N ARG A 103 5.85 12.19 15.72
CA ARG A 103 4.61 11.90 14.98
C ARG A 103 4.90 11.76 13.50
N ILE A 104 4.95 10.50 13.04
CA ILE A 104 5.29 10.16 11.66
C ILE A 104 4.09 9.53 10.99
N PHE A 105 3.82 9.95 9.75
CA PHE A 105 2.73 9.39 8.93
C PHE A 105 3.28 8.56 7.78
N GLN A 106 2.66 7.40 7.54
CA GLN A 106 3.00 6.55 6.40
C GLN A 106 1.76 5.86 5.87
N PHE A 107 1.75 5.64 4.57
CA PHE A 107 0.81 4.71 3.95
C PHE A 107 1.41 3.30 4.01
N LYS A 108 0.66 2.38 4.58
CA LYS A 108 0.99 0.95 4.58
C LYS A 108 0.07 0.26 3.59
N THR A 109 0.62 -0.22 2.50
CA THR A 109 -0.12 -0.87 1.43
C THR A 109 0.10 -2.37 1.49
N ARG A 110 -0.98 -3.14 1.33
CA ARG A 110 -0.93 -4.60 1.24
C ARG A 110 -1.68 -5.06 0.00
N LEU A 111 -1.02 -5.87 -0.80
CA LEU A 111 -1.62 -6.56 -1.94
C LEU A 111 -1.92 -7.99 -1.52
N ILE A 112 -3.19 -8.36 -1.51
CA ILE A 112 -3.65 -9.65 -0.99
C ILE A 112 -4.20 -10.47 -2.15
N PHE A 113 -3.67 -11.68 -2.30
CA PHE A 113 -4.06 -12.63 -3.35
C PHE A 113 -4.98 -13.71 -2.78
N ASN A 114 -5.68 -14.41 -3.67
CA ASN A 114 -6.55 -15.52 -3.27
C ASN A 114 -5.81 -16.62 -2.53
N GLU A 115 -4.55 -16.84 -2.86
CA GLU A 115 -3.72 -17.85 -2.19
C GLU A 115 -3.21 -17.40 -0.81
N GLY A 116 -3.58 -16.21 -0.37
CA GLY A 116 -3.17 -15.68 0.92
C GLY A 116 -1.77 -15.08 0.95
N VAL A 117 -1.08 -15.06 -0.18
CA VAL A 117 0.23 -14.44 -0.30
C VAL A 117 0.07 -12.93 -0.33
N LYS A 118 0.95 -12.21 0.34
CA LYS A 118 0.90 -10.76 0.47
C LYS A 118 2.15 -10.12 -0.09
N SER A 119 1.97 -8.95 -0.69
CA SER A 119 3.05 -8.01 -0.98
C SER A 119 2.75 -6.73 -0.20
N ALA A 120 3.76 -6.08 0.34
CA ALA A 120 3.60 -4.89 1.16
C ALA A 120 4.50 -3.76 0.69
N ASP A 121 4.07 -2.53 0.97
CA ASP A 121 4.81 -1.33 0.64
C ASP A 121 4.60 -0.28 1.72
N LEU A 122 5.62 0.54 1.98
CA LEU A 122 5.59 1.60 2.97
C LEU A 122 6.00 2.92 2.33
N ASP A 123 5.18 3.95 2.49
CA ASP A 123 5.45 5.27 1.92
C ASP A 123 5.23 6.36 2.98
N LYS A 124 6.30 6.99 3.39
CA LYS A 124 6.25 8.08 4.36
C LYS A 124 5.76 9.36 3.69
N ILE A 125 4.87 10.08 4.36
CA ILE A 125 4.44 11.41 3.96
C ILE A 125 4.62 12.39 5.11
N THR A 126 4.62 13.68 4.78
CA THR A 126 4.71 14.76 5.77
C THR A 126 3.44 15.60 5.70
N ILE A 127 2.84 15.86 6.86
CA ILE A 127 1.67 16.72 6.98
C ILE A 127 2.15 18.08 7.49
N ILE A 128 1.87 19.11 6.73
CA ILE A 128 2.26 20.50 7.05
C ILE A 128 1.04 21.40 6.95
N ARG A 129 1.15 22.59 7.50
CA ARG A 129 0.13 23.64 7.36
C ARG A 129 0.65 24.81 6.56
#